data_0018bd219d99b3366ac4beebb8937ae3
#
_entry.id   0018bd219d99b3366ac4beebb8937ae3
#
_cell.length_a   1.000
_cell.length_b   1.000
_cell.length_c   1.000
_cell.angle_alpha   90.00
_cell.angle_beta   90.00
_cell.angle_gamma   90.00
#
_symmetry.space_group_name_H-M   'P 1'
#
loop_
_entity.id
_entity.type
_entity.pdbx_description
1 polymer ?
#
loop_
_entity_poly.entity_id
_entity_poly.type
_entity_poly.pdbx_seq_one_letter_code
_entity_poly.pdbx_strand_id
1 'polypeptide(L)'
;MAAVTVTGAASLPARADSTIIDDWSKAKLPAPPQLKPVTLDAKTTALLVMDFTVQTCTPARRPRCADSVPKVKKFVEEARGKGALIIYSVAVPKSVPGDILKELTPAPGEQVLPPLGPDKFIASDLEKTLHDKGIATVVAMGTQAQTSVLHTGGEAALRGFKVIVPVDAMSADDLFPELYTAWHLSTAARISNQVTLTKLDMIGF
;
A
#
# COMPACT_ATOMS: atom_id res chain seq x y z
N MET A 1 -22.12 -67.64 -28.71
CA MET A 1 -22.64 -66.72 -27.72
C MET A 1 -21.48 -65.80 -27.29
N ALA A 2 -21.48 -64.57 -27.75
CA ALA A 2 -20.44 -63.59 -27.40
C ALA A 2 -21.00 -62.67 -26.29
N ALA A 3 -20.29 -62.61 -25.16
CA ALA A 3 -20.64 -61.75 -24.03
C ALA A 3 -20.16 -60.33 -24.33
N VAL A 4 -21.10 -59.36 -24.34
CA VAL A 4 -20.81 -57.92 -24.43
C VAL A 4 -20.57 -57.40 -23.03
N THR A 5 -19.31 -57.09 -22.75
CA THR A 5 -18.92 -56.39 -21.52
C THR A 5 -19.25 -54.90 -21.67
N VAL A 6 -20.25 -54.43 -20.94
CA VAL A 6 -20.56 -52.97 -20.79
C VAL A 6 -19.57 -52.38 -19.79
N THR A 7 -18.59 -51.63 -20.26
CA THR A 7 -17.73 -50.81 -19.41
C THR A 7 -18.52 -49.60 -18.92
N GLY A 8 -18.92 -49.61 -17.65
CA GLY A 8 -19.54 -48.45 -17.01
C GLY A 8 -18.56 -47.29 -16.98
N ALA A 9 -18.91 -46.17 -17.63
CA ALA A 9 -18.23 -44.90 -17.47
C ALA A 9 -18.40 -44.41 -16.04
N ALA A 10 -17.32 -44.37 -15.30
CA ALA A 10 -17.29 -43.74 -13.99
C ALA A 10 -17.57 -42.21 -14.18
N SER A 11 -18.76 -41.76 -13.79
CA SER A 11 -19.06 -40.33 -13.72
C SER A 11 -18.11 -39.69 -12.71
N LEU A 12 -17.30 -38.74 -13.14
CA LEU A 12 -16.53 -37.87 -12.25
C LEU A 12 -17.53 -37.23 -11.28
N PRO A 13 -17.22 -37.20 -9.97
CA PRO A 13 -18.10 -36.52 -9.00
C PRO A 13 -18.27 -35.08 -9.46
N ALA A 14 -19.53 -34.66 -9.55
CA ALA A 14 -19.86 -33.25 -9.78
C ALA A 14 -19.11 -32.42 -8.74
N ARG A 15 -18.26 -31.51 -9.20
CA ARG A 15 -17.58 -30.57 -8.31
C ARG A 15 -18.70 -29.77 -7.63
N ALA A 16 -18.82 -29.91 -6.33
CA ALA A 16 -19.77 -29.09 -5.58
C ALA A 16 -19.48 -27.63 -5.92
N ASP A 17 -20.51 -26.87 -6.32
CA ASP A 17 -20.39 -25.43 -6.62
C ASP A 17 -20.17 -24.67 -5.31
N SER A 18 -18.98 -24.82 -4.69
CA SER A 18 -18.57 -24.07 -3.52
C SER A 18 -18.04 -22.71 -3.94
N THR A 19 -18.45 -21.67 -3.24
CA THR A 19 -17.94 -20.31 -3.42
C THR A 19 -16.69 -20.09 -2.55
N ILE A 20 -15.97 -19.00 -2.81
CA ILE A 20 -14.85 -18.59 -1.95
C ILE A 20 -15.29 -18.36 -0.50
N ILE A 21 -16.55 -18.00 -0.28
CA ILE A 21 -17.10 -17.81 1.07
C ILE A 21 -17.25 -19.15 1.79
N ASP A 22 -17.71 -20.20 1.09
CA ASP A 22 -17.84 -21.56 1.64
C ASP A 22 -16.46 -22.16 1.99
N ASP A 23 -15.43 -21.76 1.25
CA ASP A 23 -14.06 -22.24 1.42
C ASP A 23 -13.16 -21.30 2.23
N TRP A 24 -13.72 -20.22 2.81
CA TRP A 24 -12.95 -19.18 3.50
C TRP A 24 -11.99 -19.69 4.56
N SER A 25 -12.48 -20.60 5.42
CA SER A 25 -11.69 -21.21 6.49
C SER A 25 -10.63 -22.21 6.01
N LYS A 26 -10.69 -22.62 4.75
CA LYS A 26 -9.71 -23.54 4.12
C LYS A 26 -8.51 -22.79 3.53
N ALA A 27 -8.61 -21.47 3.40
CA ALA A 27 -7.53 -20.65 2.85
C ALA A 27 -6.30 -20.72 3.76
N LYS A 28 -5.15 -20.99 3.15
CA LYS A 28 -3.85 -20.96 3.85
C LYS A 28 -3.14 -19.67 3.50
N LEU A 29 -2.54 -19.05 4.49
CA LEU A 29 -1.67 -17.90 4.25
C LEU A 29 -0.47 -18.33 3.41
N PRO A 30 -0.12 -17.57 2.36
CA PRO A 30 1.12 -17.78 1.62
C PRO A 30 2.33 -17.49 2.52
N ALA A 31 3.52 -17.93 2.07
CA ALA A 31 4.76 -17.53 2.71
C ALA A 31 4.89 -16.00 2.69
N PRO A 32 5.44 -15.38 3.76
CA PRO A 32 5.59 -13.93 3.82
C PRO A 32 6.53 -13.45 2.69
N PRO A 33 6.20 -12.31 2.05
CA PRO A 33 7.08 -11.70 1.06
C PRO A 33 8.43 -11.32 1.67
N GLN A 34 9.49 -11.39 0.84
CA GLN A 34 10.82 -10.96 1.27
C GLN A 34 10.94 -9.43 1.26
N LEU A 35 11.48 -8.89 2.32
CA LEU A 35 11.86 -7.47 2.40
C LEU A 35 13.26 -7.27 1.83
N LYS A 36 13.45 -6.16 1.12
CA LYS A 36 14.73 -5.84 0.46
C LYS A 36 15.22 -4.45 0.90
N PRO A 37 16.52 -4.28 1.16
CA PRO A 37 17.09 -2.94 1.34
C PRO A 37 17.01 -2.17 0.01
N VAL A 38 16.84 -0.85 0.10
CA VAL A 38 16.81 0.04 -1.04
C VAL A 38 17.63 1.29 -0.79
N THR A 39 18.25 1.83 -1.85
CA THR A 39 18.87 3.16 -1.84
C THR A 39 18.09 4.02 -2.82
N LEU A 40 17.66 5.19 -2.38
CA LEU A 40 16.84 6.12 -3.13
C LEU A 40 17.66 7.34 -3.57
N ASP A 41 17.41 7.80 -4.78
CA ASP A 41 17.79 9.16 -5.17
C ASP A 41 16.70 10.13 -4.74
N ALA A 42 16.99 10.97 -3.75
CA ALA A 42 16.03 11.91 -3.20
C ALA A 42 15.44 12.86 -4.26
N LYS A 43 16.22 13.24 -5.28
CA LYS A 43 15.79 14.18 -6.33
C LYS A 43 14.72 13.61 -7.26
N THR A 44 14.66 12.28 -7.39
CA THR A 44 13.70 11.57 -8.24
C THR A 44 12.70 10.74 -7.43
N THR A 45 12.65 10.96 -6.11
CA THR A 45 11.78 10.23 -5.19
C THR A 45 10.74 11.16 -4.57
N ALA A 46 9.48 10.70 -4.55
CA ALA A 46 8.41 11.30 -3.77
C ALA A 46 7.96 10.38 -2.63
N LEU A 47 7.77 10.95 -1.44
CA LEU A 47 7.12 10.28 -0.32
C LEU A 47 5.62 10.63 -0.33
N LEU A 48 4.77 9.61 -0.38
CA LEU A 48 3.33 9.74 -0.22
C LEU A 48 2.96 9.38 1.21
N VAL A 49 2.73 10.41 2.05
CA VAL A 49 2.39 10.28 3.47
C VAL A 49 0.86 10.33 3.60
N MET A 50 0.23 9.16 3.53
CA MET A 50 -1.21 9.08 3.29
C MET A 50 -2.02 8.87 4.57
N ASP A 51 -2.93 9.80 4.82
CA ASP A 51 -4.04 9.69 5.75
C ASP A 51 -3.64 9.47 7.23
N PHE A 52 -2.45 9.90 7.64
CA PHE A 52 -2.02 9.95 9.04
C PHE A 52 -2.72 11.12 9.77
N THR A 53 -4.00 10.93 10.08
CA THR A 53 -4.82 11.97 10.70
C THR A 53 -5.26 11.58 12.11
N VAL A 54 -5.70 12.56 12.89
CA VAL A 54 -6.20 12.36 14.26
C VAL A 54 -7.44 11.46 14.33
N GLN A 55 -8.16 11.24 13.21
CA GLN A 55 -9.31 10.35 13.13
C GLN A 55 -8.93 8.92 12.76
N THR A 56 -7.83 8.74 12.02
CA THR A 56 -7.45 7.44 11.44
C THR A 56 -6.34 6.74 12.18
N CYS A 57 -5.40 7.50 12.76
CA CYS A 57 -4.17 7.00 13.34
C CYS A 57 -4.13 7.26 14.85
N THR A 58 -4.94 6.53 15.59
CA THR A 58 -5.01 6.66 17.06
C THR A 58 -4.68 5.34 17.74
N PRO A 59 -4.12 5.36 18.98
CA PRO A 59 -3.85 4.15 19.74
C PRO A 59 -5.09 3.26 19.94
N ALA A 60 -6.26 3.89 20.12
CA ALA A 60 -7.52 3.17 20.34
C ALA A 60 -8.04 2.46 19.10
N ARG A 61 -7.80 3.03 17.91
CA ARG A 61 -8.34 2.50 16.66
C ARG A 61 -7.30 1.67 15.88
N ARG A 62 -6.07 2.21 15.78
CA ARG A 62 -4.98 1.60 15.02
C ARG A 62 -3.66 1.74 15.77
N PRO A 63 -3.44 0.92 16.79
CA PRO A 63 -2.21 1.01 17.59
C PRO A 63 -0.96 0.93 16.73
N ARG A 64 -0.92 0.04 15.71
CA ARG A 64 0.22 -0.07 14.79
C ARG A 64 0.48 1.20 13.97
N CYS A 65 -0.56 1.97 13.64
CA CYS A 65 -0.38 3.29 13.05
C CYS A 65 0.29 4.24 14.05
N ALA A 66 -0.28 4.37 15.24
CA ALA A 66 0.25 5.26 16.25
C ALA A 66 1.71 4.91 16.61
N ASP A 67 2.03 3.63 16.73
CA ASP A 67 3.39 3.15 17.01
C ASP A 67 4.39 3.42 15.87
N SER A 68 3.91 3.53 14.63
CA SER A 68 4.75 3.83 13.47
C SER A 68 5.13 5.31 13.35
N VAL A 69 4.33 6.23 13.91
CA VAL A 69 4.48 7.68 13.74
C VAL A 69 5.89 8.21 14.04
N PRO A 70 6.57 7.80 15.13
CA PRO A 70 7.93 8.29 15.39
C PRO A 70 8.94 7.89 14.31
N LYS A 71 8.82 6.69 13.75
CA LYS A 71 9.69 6.21 12.66
C LYS A 71 9.38 6.93 11.36
N VAL A 72 8.10 7.08 11.03
CA VAL A 72 7.64 7.82 9.84
C VAL A 72 8.11 9.26 9.90
N LYS A 73 7.97 9.94 11.05
CA LYS A 73 8.47 11.30 11.26
C LYS A 73 9.96 11.41 10.95
N LYS A 74 10.79 10.54 11.57
CA LYS A 74 12.23 10.52 11.34
C LYS A 74 12.57 10.36 9.86
N PHE A 75 11.91 9.41 9.19
CA PHE A 75 12.14 9.13 7.78
C PHE A 75 11.72 10.31 6.87
N VAL A 76 10.58 10.93 7.14
CA VAL A 76 10.11 12.11 6.41
C VAL A 76 11.07 13.29 6.58
N GLU A 77 11.56 13.54 7.81
CA GLU A 77 12.53 14.60 8.08
C GLU A 77 13.86 14.36 7.35
N GLU A 78 14.35 13.12 7.35
CA GLU A 78 15.55 12.73 6.61
C GLU A 78 15.38 12.93 5.10
N ALA A 79 14.31 12.42 4.51
CA ALA A 79 14.00 12.55 3.10
C ALA A 79 13.86 14.03 2.69
N ARG A 80 13.18 14.84 3.50
CA ARG A 80 13.05 16.30 3.32
C ARG A 80 14.42 16.97 3.33
N GLY A 81 15.29 16.63 4.28
CA GLY A 81 16.65 17.15 4.36
C GLY A 81 17.53 16.77 3.16
N LYS A 82 17.22 15.69 2.46
CA LYS A 82 17.87 15.25 1.21
C LYS A 82 17.23 15.84 -0.05
N GLY A 83 16.11 16.57 0.09
CA GLY A 83 15.43 17.22 -1.03
C GLY A 83 14.42 16.35 -1.77
N ALA A 84 13.96 15.26 -1.17
CA ALA A 84 12.86 14.46 -1.71
C ALA A 84 11.55 15.26 -1.71
N LEU A 85 10.68 14.98 -2.67
CA LEU A 85 9.34 15.54 -2.73
C LEU A 85 8.45 14.87 -1.67
N ILE A 86 7.80 15.66 -0.83
CA ILE A 86 6.87 15.13 0.18
C ILE A 86 5.45 15.57 -0.20
N ILE A 87 4.55 14.60 -0.32
CA ILE A 87 3.13 14.83 -0.61
C ILE A 87 2.30 14.12 0.46
N TYR A 88 1.37 14.84 1.03
CA TYR A 88 0.45 14.34 2.03
C TYR A 88 -0.93 14.11 1.43
N SER A 89 -1.74 13.31 2.11
CA SER A 89 -3.17 13.27 1.89
C SER A 89 -3.94 13.19 3.20
N VAL A 90 -5.21 13.53 3.15
CA VAL A 90 -6.13 13.45 4.27
C VAL A 90 -7.24 12.45 3.97
N ALA A 91 -7.76 11.81 5.02
CA ALA A 91 -8.72 10.73 4.91
C ALA A 91 -10.12 11.21 4.51
N VAL A 92 -10.82 10.39 3.74
CA VAL A 92 -12.25 10.59 3.44
C VAL A 92 -13.13 10.28 4.64
N PRO A 93 -14.34 10.88 4.76
CA PRO A 93 -14.94 11.82 3.81
C PRO A 93 -14.75 13.29 4.16
N LYS A 94 -14.17 13.63 5.30
CA LYS A 94 -14.26 15.02 5.84
C LYS A 94 -12.97 15.56 6.45
N SER A 95 -11.86 14.82 6.42
CA SER A 95 -10.61 15.32 6.99
C SER A 95 -10.08 16.54 6.22
N VAL A 96 -9.46 17.45 6.95
CA VAL A 96 -8.81 18.65 6.41
C VAL A 96 -7.31 18.62 6.72
N PRO A 97 -6.47 19.45 6.07
CA PRO A 97 -5.03 19.45 6.32
C PRO A 97 -4.64 19.63 7.80
N GLY A 98 -5.43 20.37 8.58
CA GLY A 98 -5.22 20.53 10.02
C GLY A 98 -5.45 19.26 10.86
N ASP A 99 -6.03 18.22 10.29
CA ASP A 99 -6.23 16.93 10.95
C ASP A 99 -5.00 16.02 10.86
N ILE A 100 -4.01 16.35 10.03
CA ILE A 100 -2.73 15.61 9.96
C ILE A 100 -2.08 15.63 11.35
N LEU A 101 -1.57 14.48 11.78
CA LEU A 101 -0.91 14.36 13.08
C LEU A 101 0.19 15.43 13.22
N LYS A 102 0.25 16.07 14.40
CA LYS A 102 1.20 17.15 14.68
C LYS A 102 2.66 16.76 14.40
N GLU A 103 3.00 15.51 14.66
CA GLU A 103 4.32 14.93 14.42
C GLU A 103 4.69 14.86 12.93
N LEU A 104 3.69 14.86 12.05
CA LEU A 104 3.83 14.77 10.59
C LEU A 104 3.34 16.04 9.88
N THR A 105 3.27 17.16 10.56
CA THR A 105 2.83 18.44 9.97
C THR A 105 3.61 18.75 8.69
N PRO A 106 2.92 19.00 7.56
CA PRO A 106 3.56 19.40 6.32
C PRO A 106 4.39 20.69 6.50
N ALA A 107 5.56 20.73 5.87
CA ALA A 107 6.35 21.95 5.80
C ALA A 107 5.70 22.97 4.82
N PRO A 108 6.02 24.29 4.94
CA PRO A 108 5.53 25.29 3.98
C PRO A 108 5.88 24.89 2.53
N GLY A 109 4.85 24.86 1.67
CA GLY A 109 4.98 24.49 0.25
C GLY A 109 4.86 23.00 -0.05
N GLU A 110 4.79 22.12 0.94
CA GLU A 110 4.45 20.71 0.71
C GLU A 110 2.97 20.55 0.39
N GLN A 111 2.69 19.74 -0.64
CA GLN A 111 1.33 19.53 -1.13
C GLN A 111 0.53 18.63 -0.17
N VAL A 112 -0.72 19.00 0.07
CA VAL A 112 -1.69 18.15 0.76
C VAL A 112 -2.86 17.90 -0.19
N LEU A 113 -3.01 16.63 -0.60
CA LEU A 113 -4.13 16.21 -1.44
C LEU A 113 -5.43 16.20 -0.62
N PRO A 114 -6.53 16.67 -1.20
CA PRO A 114 -7.83 16.64 -0.53
C PRO A 114 -8.35 15.20 -0.36
N PRO A 115 -9.43 14.98 0.40
CA PRO A 115 -10.01 13.65 0.65
C PRO A 115 -10.79 13.13 -0.56
N LEU A 116 -10.07 12.72 -1.62
CA LEU A 116 -10.65 12.29 -2.91
C LEU A 116 -11.00 10.79 -2.99
N GLY A 117 -10.49 9.98 -2.09
CA GLY A 117 -10.75 8.54 -2.13
C GLY A 117 -9.52 7.71 -1.73
N PRO A 118 -9.62 6.38 -1.85
CA PRO A 118 -8.52 5.49 -1.50
C PRO A 118 -7.33 5.59 -2.47
N ASP A 119 -7.58 5.76 -3.75
CA ASP A 119 -6.56 5.99 -4.76
C ASP A 119 -6.31 7.50 -4.94
N LYS A 120 -5.08 7.92 -4.66
CA LYS A 120 -4.72 9.35 -4.71
C LYS A 120 -4.45 9.88 -6.11
N PHE A 121 -4.41 9.01 -7.13
CA PHE A 121 -4.33 9.42 -8.53
C PHE A 121 -5.70 9.82 -9.11
N ILE A 122 -6.79 9.27 -8.56
CA ILE A 122 -8.14 9.55 -9.06
C ILE A 122 -8.56 10.98 -8.67
N ALA A 123 -9.01 11.74 -9.68
CA ALA A 123 -9.52 13.11 -9.53
C ALA A 123 -8.55 14.08 -8.85
N SER A 124 -7.23 13.86 -8.99
CA SER A 124 -6.17 14.72 -8.47
C SER A 124 -5.13 15.00 -9.54
N ASP A 125 -4.27 16.00 -9.29
CA ASP A 125 -3.11 16.31 -10.14
C ASP A 125 -1.84 15.55 -9.71
N LEU A 126 -1.97 14.45 -8.94
CA LEU A 126 -0.81 13.73 -8.40
C LEU A 126 0.12 13.27 -9.51
N GLU A 127 -0.39 12.60 -10.54
CA GLU A 127 0.41 12.10 -11.65
C GLU A 127 1.16 13.23 -12.37
N LYS A 128 0.43 14.30 -12.68
CA LYS A 128 1.03 15.50 -13.30
C LYS A 128 2.11 16.09 -12.41
N THR A 129 1.87 16.23 -11.12
CA THR A 129 2.84 16.75 -10.15
C THR A 129 4.12 15.89 -10.12
N LEU A 130 3.97 14.57 -10.08
CA LEU A 130 5.11 13.65 -10.08
C LEU A 130 5.93 13.76 -11.37
N HIS A 131 5.28 13.80 -12.53
CA HIS A 131 5.97 13.95 -13.83
C HIS A 131 6.65 15.31 -13.98
N ASP A 132 5.98 16.40 -13.64
CA ASP A 132 6.54 17.77 -13.73
C ASP A 132 7.78 17.95 -12.82
N LYS A 133 7.86 17.18 -11.73
CA LYS A 133 8.99 17.16 -10.80
C LYS A 133 10.06 16.12 -11.15
N GLY A 134 9.89 15.36 -12.24
CA GLY A 134 10.84 14.34 -12.66
C GLY A 134 10.93 13.15 -11.71
N ILE A 135 9.83 12.84 -10.98
CA ILE A 135 9.79 11.72 -10.05
C ILE A 135 9.71 10.40 -10.82
N ALA A 136 10.59 9.48 -10.47
CA ALA A 136 10.61 8.10 -10.99
C ALA A 136 10.22 7.06 -9.93
N THR A 137 10.36 7.41 -8.64
CA THR A 137 10.11 6.50 -7.53
C THR A 137 9.14 7.14 -6.53
N VAL A 138 8.16 6.38 -6.07
CA VAL A 138 7.26 6.78 -4.98
C VAL A 138 7.43 5.86 -3.78
N VAL A 139 7.49 6.41 -2.58
CA VAL A 139 7.41 5.67 -1.32
C VAL A 139 5.99 5.78 -0.82
N ALA A 140 5.23 4.67 -0.87
CA ALA A 140 3.82 4.63 -0.46
C ALA A 140 3.71 4.15 0.99
N MET A 141 3.28 5.03 1.89
CA MET A 141 3.07 4.73 3.31
C MET A 141 1.81 5.43 3.83
N GLY A 142 1.15 4.81 4.80
CA GLY A 142 -0.07 5.38 5.33
C GLY A 142 -1.06 4.40 5.94
N THR A 143 -2.26 4.88 6.15
CA THR A 143 -3.39 4.14 6.68
C THR A 143 -4.69 4.50 5.94
N GLN A 144 -5.50 3.52 5.45
CA GLN A 144 -5.38 2.07 5.70
C GLN A 144 -4.54 1.36 4.62
N ALA A 145 -3.88 0.29 5.02
CA ALA A 145 -3.06 -0.50 4.12
C ALA A 145 -3.85 -0.96 2.88
N GLN A 146 -5.01 -1.60 3.06
CA GLN A 146 -5.85 -2.16 1.99
C GLN A 146 -6.62 -1.10 1.18
N THR A 147 -6.57 0.16 1.57
CA THR A 147 -7.19 1.27 0.83
C THR A 147 -6.12 2.20 0.26
N SER A 148 -5.66 3.18 1.03
CA SER A 148 -4.75 4.20 0.51
C SER A 148 -3.42 3.64 0.00
N VAL A 149 -2.77 2.72 0.76
CA VAL A 149 -1.48 2.16 0.34
C VAL A 149 -1.64 1.21 -0.83
N LEU A 150 -2.62 0.28 -0.77
CA LEU A 150 -2.86 -0.71 -1.81
C LEU A 150 -3.24 -0.04 -3.13
N HIS A 151 -4.26 0.82 -3.11
CA HIS A 151 -4.78 1.43 -4.34
C HIS A 151 -3.78 2.43 -4.93
N THR A 152 -3.26 3.35 -4.14
CA THR A 152 -2.29 4.34 -4.63
C THR A 152 -0.97 3.71 -5.04
N GLY A 153 -0.45 2.76 -4.26
CA GLY A 153 0.78 2.05 -4.60
C GLY A 153 0.63 1.16 -5.84
N GLY A 154 -0.50 0.46 -5.96
CA GLY A 154 -0.82 -0.35 -7.13
C GLY A 154 -0.98 0.50 -8.40
N GLU A 155 -1.70 1.61 -8.31
CA GLU A 155 -1.90 2.53 -9.42
C GLU A 155 -0.58 3.21 -9.86
N ALA A 156 0.25 3.62 -8.91
CA ALA A 156 1.59 4.13 -9.21
C ALA A 156 2.42 3.12 -10.01
N ALA A 157 2.38 1.84 -9.61
CA ALA A 157 3.07 0.76 -10.30
C ALA A 157 2.55 0.56 -11.73
N LEU A 158 1.23 0.60 -11.93
CA LEU A 158 0.59 0.48 -13.24
C LEU A 158 0.90 1.67 -14.17
N ARG A 159 1.17 2.85 -13.60
CA ARG A 159 1.63 4.05 -14.31
C ARG A 159 3.13 4.08 -14.58
N GLY A 160 3.86 3.03 -14.16
CA GLY A 160 5.29 2.86 -14.46
C GLY A 160 6.24 3.44 -13.43
N PHE A 161 5.76 4.00 -12.32
CA PHE A 161 6.63 4.40 -11.21
C PHE A 161 7.22 3.18 -10.52
N LYS A 162 8.46 3.29 -10.04
CA LYS A 162 8.97 2.38 -9.00
C LYS A 162 8.26 2.68 -7.69
N VAL A 163 7.81 1.66 -7.01
CA VAL A 163 7.04 1.81 -5.76
C VAL A 163 7.75 1.11 -4.62
N ILE A 164 8.08 1.86 -3.61
CA ILE A 164 8.68 1.35 -2.37
C ILE A 164 7.61 1.37 -1.29
N VAL A 165 7.38 0.24 -0.64
CA VAL A 165 6.39 0.12 0.43
C VAL A 165 7.07 -0.35 1.70
N PRO A 166 7.35 0.56 2.64
CA PRO A 166 7.83 0.19 3.97
C PRO A 166 6.68 -0.40 4.78
N VAL A 167 6.73 -1.72 5.01
CA VAL A 167 5.63 -2.45 5.67
C VAL A 167 5.42 -2.05 7.14
N ASP A 168 6.40 -1.42 7.77
CA ASP A 168 6.30 -0.84 9.11
C ASP A 168 5.83 0.62 9.13
N ALA A 169 5.47 1.16 7.95
CA ALA A 169 4.85 2.46 7.78
C ALA A 169 3.46 2.39 7.10
N MET A 170 2.87 1.21 7.03
CA MET A 170 1.48 1.01 6.66
C MET A 170 0.73 0.31 7.78
N SER A 171 -0.56 0.56 7.92
CA SER A 171 -1.39 -0.01 8.98
C SER A 171 -2.83 -0.13 8.58
N ALA A 172 -3.56 -1.02 9.27
CA ALA A 172 -4.99 -1.19 9.13
C ALA A 172 -5.67 -1.38 10.50
N ASP A 173 -6.98 -1.57 10.51
CA ASP A 173 -7.71 -1.86 11.75
C ASP A 173 -7.37 -3.27 12.26
N ASP A 174 -7.02 -4.20 11.34
CA ASP A 174 -6.67 -5.59 11.62
C ASP A 174 -5.42 -6.04 10.85
N LEU A 175 -4.85 -7.18 11.24
CA LEU A 175 -3.64 -7.74 10.63
C LEU A 175 -3.88 -8.23 9.20
N PHE A 176 -5.03 -8.86 8.91
CA PHE A 176 -5.29 -9.44 7.59
C PHE A 176 -5.20 -8.44 6.43
N PRO A 177 -5.80 -7.24 6.52
CA PRO A 177 -5.64 -6.22 5.48
C PRO A 177 -4.19 -5.80 5.23
N GLU A 178 -3.34 -5.76 6.26
CA GLU A 178 -1.90 -5.47 6.10
C GLU A 178 -1.19 -6.61 5.36
N LEU A 179 -1.46 -7.87 5.76
CA LEU A 179 -0.92 -9.06 5.09
C LEU A 179 -1.37 -9.12 3.63
N TYR A 180 -2.65 -8.91 3.38
CA TYR A 180 -3.21 -8.90 2.02
C TYR A 180 -2.56 -7.81 1.15
N THR A 181 -2.38 -6.61 1.68
CA THR A 181 -1.73 -5.51 0.96
C THR A 181 -0.30 -5.87 0.58
N ALA A 182 0.50 -6.37 1.51
CA ALA A 182 1.87 -6.79 1.25
C ALA A 182 1.93 -7.93 0.22
N TRP A 183 1.07 -8.94 0.36
CA TRP A 183 1.00 -10.06 -0.57
C TRP A 183 0.56 -9.61 -1.96
N HIS A 184 -0.52 -8.84 -2.07
CA HIS A 184 -1.04 -8.36 -3.35
C HIS A 184 0.00 -7.54 -4.11
N LEU A 185 0.58 -6.54 -3.47
CA LEU A 185 1.57 -5.65 -4.10
C LEU A 185 2.83 -6.40 -4.55
N SER A 186 3.17 -7.51 -3.89
CA SER A 186 4.35 -8.31 -4.24
C SER A 186 4.08 -9.46 -5.23
N THR A 187 2.80 -9.75 -5.55
CA THR A 187 2.44 -10.91 -6.39
C THR A 187 1.56 -10.56 -7.58
N ALA A 188 0.81 -9.45 -7.52
CA ALA A 188 -0.12 -9.09 -8.58
C ALA A 188 0.60 -8.78 -9.90
N ALA A 189 0.08 -9.35 -11.00
CA ALA A 189 0.63 -9.16 -12.33
C ALA A 189 0.72 -7.66 -12.70
N ARG A 190 1.84 -7.26 -13.35
CA ARG A 190 2.18 -5.89 -13.76
C ARG A 190 2.48 -4.93 -12.59
N ILE A 191 2.01 -5.21 -11.38
CA ILE A 191 2.28 -4.40 -10.17
C ILE A 191 3.59 -4.87 -9.53
N SER A 192 3.73 -6.16 -9.26
CA SER A 192 4.85 -6.74 -8.50
C SER A 192 6.23 -6.45 -9.10
N ASN A 193 6.32 -6.25 -10.41
CA ASN A 193 7.57 -5.91 -11.09
C ASN A 193 8.08 -4.49 -10.76
N GLN A 194 7.21 -3.61 -10.28
CA GLN A 194 7.52 -2.24 -9.92
C GLN A 194 7.60 -2.03 -8.41
N VAL A 195 7.09 -2.98 -7.61
CA VAL A 195 6.99 -2.82 -6.16
C VAL A 195 8.14 -3.50 -5.44
N THR A 196 8.73 -2.81 -4.48
CA THR A 196 9.66 -3.37 -3.50
C THR A 196 9.10 -3.18 -2.09
N LEU A 197 8.92 -4.28 -1.38
CA LEU A 197 8.60 -4.25 0.05
C LEU A 197 9.89 -4.12 0.86
N THR A 198 9.86 -3.27 1.88
CA THR A 198 11.01 -2.96 2.73
C THR A 198 10.56 -2.57 4.14
N LYS A 199 11.47 -2.06 4.97
CA LYS A 199 11.20 -1.33 6.21
C LYS A 199 11.84 0.04 6.15
N LEU A 200 11.40 0.97 6.99
CA LEU A 200 11.96 2.32 7.03
C LEU A 200 13.46 2.32 7.35
N ASP A 201 13.92 1.43 8.22
CA ASP A 201 15.34 1.30 8.59
C ASP A 201 16.21 0.59 7.53
N MET A 202 15.59 0.06 6.48
CA MET A 202 16.27 -0.55 5.32
C MET A 202 16.32 0.38 4.11
N ILE A 203 15.85 1.62 4.23
CA ILE A 203 15.88 2.64 3.17
C ILE A 203 17.02 3.62 3.45
N GLY A 204 17.92 3.80 2.49
CA GLY A 204 18.95 4.85 2.48
C GLY A 204 18.74 5.86 1.35
N PHE A 205 19.36 7.04 1.46
CA PHE A 205 19.40 8.09 0.44
C PHE A 205 20.83 8.39 0.02
#